data_0910a9b68f79b2c23dc2952c6189402a
#
_entry.id   0910a9b68f79b2c23dc2952c6189402a
#
_cell.length_a   1.000
_cell.length_b   1.000
_cell.length_c   1.000
_cell.angle_alpha   90.00
_cell.angle_beta   90.00
_cell.angle_gamma   90.00
#
_symmetry.space_group_name_H-M   'P 1'
#
loop_
_entity.id
_entity.type
_entity.pdbx_description
1 polymer ?
#
loop_
_entity_poly.entity_id
_entity_poly.type
_entity_poly.pdbx_seq_one_letter_code
_entity_poly.pdbx_strand_id
1 'polypeptide(L)'
;REVLQLPNHTTLTAAETSEVLSFHDITIRYGERTILKNLDWRVDYGDKWILEGENGAGKSTLLSLVCADNPQSYACDITLFGHRRGSGESIWDIKKHIGYVSPEMYRSYRRPVPVENIVASGLYDSVGLFRKFTSEDFARIDFWLRLFGIESLRKREYTQLSGGEQRLVLLARAFVKDPDLLILDEPFHGLDARNRRRAMWIIEAFCSRPHKTMVMVSHYKEDFPSCITHRLCLKKNK
;
A
#
# COMPACT_ATOMS: atom_id res chain seq x y z
N ARG A 1 4.72 27.42 1.01
CA ARG A 1 4.38 25.96 1.06
C ARG A 1 4.95 25.45 2.36
N GLU A 2 4.11 25.26 3.39
CA GLU A 2 4.53 24.53 4.59
C GLU A 2 4.96 23.13 4.16
N VAL A 3 6.19 22.76 4.45
CA VAL A 3 6.67 21.39 4.22
C VAL A 3 6.03 20.53 5.30
N LEU A 4 5.13 19.64 4.89
CA LEU A 4 4.50 18.69 5.81
C LEU A 4 5.57 17.77 6.37
N GLN A 5 5.85 17.89 7.67
CA GLN A 5 6.73 16.96 8.37
C GLN A 5 5.92 15.73 8.79
N LEU A 6 6.03 14.67 8.03
CA LEU A 6 5.47 13.37 8.42
C LEU A 6 6.35 12.72 9.48
N PRO A 7 5.76 12.00 10.46
CA PRO A 7 6.53 11.27 11.46
C PRO A 7 7.44 10.26 10.76
N ASN A 8 8.69 10.19 11.21
CA ASN A 8 9.66 9.25 10.68
C ASN A 8 9.83 8.10 11.68
N HIS A 9 9.25 6.97 11.38
CA HIS A 9 9.32 5.75 12.17
C HIS A 9 10.10 4.64 11.47
N THR A 10 10.97 5.02 10.53
CA THR A 10 11.77 4.07 9.74
C THR A 10 12.61 3.21 10.67
N THR A 11 12.31 1.92 10.71
CA THR A 11 13.04 0.89 11.48
C THR A 11 14.16 0.24 10.68
N LEU A 12 14.29 0.56 9.40
CA LEU A 12 15.38 0.04 8.58
C LEU A 12 16.64 0.88 8.80
N THR A 13 17.61 0.26 9.42
CA THR A 13 19.01 0.61 9.20
C THR A 13 19.31 0.38 7.73
N ALA A 14 19.68 1.43 7.02
CA ALA A 14 20.01 1.43 5.57
C ALA A 14 21.26 0.58 5.27
N ALA A 15 21.28 -0.70 5.68
CA ALA A 15 22.55 -1.39 5.82
C ALA A 15 22.80 -2.54 4.86
N GLU A 16 21.81 -3.19 4.24
CA GLU A 16 22.17 -4.44 3.57
C GLU A 16 21.64 -4.66 2.14
N THR A 17 20.58 -4.00 1.70
CA THR A 17 20.12 -4.10 0.31
C THR A 17 19.61 -2.77 -0.22
N SER A 18 19.97 -2.41 -1.46
CA SER A 18 19.37 -1.28 -2.17
C SER A 18 17.96 -1.60 -2.66
N GLU A 19 17.57 -2.87 -2.66
CA GLU A 19 16.36 -3.39 -3.30
C GLU A 19 15.22 -3.55 -2.30
N VAL A 20 14.04 -3.03 -2.68
CA VAL A 20 12.77 -3.29 -2.00
C VAL A 20 12.17 -4.59 -2.51
N LEU A 21 12.20 -4.79 -3.83
CA LEU A 21 11.78 -6.04 -4.45
C LEU A 21 12.60 -6.35 -5.70
N SER A 22 12.75 -7.66 -5.96
CA SER A 22 13.35 -8.19 -7.17
C SER A 22 12.58 -9.43 -7.62
N PHE A 23 12.11 -9.40 -8.87
CA PHE A 23 11.36 -10.46 -9.54
C PHE A 23 12.15 -10.93 -10.75
N HIS A 24 12.42 -12.24 -10.82
CA HIS A 24 13.14 -12.84 -11.93
C HIS A 24 12.29 -13.89 -12.63
N ASP A 25 12.05 -13.68 -13.93
CA ASP A 25 11.35 -14.60 -14.83
C ASP A 25 10.00 -15.09 -14.28
N ILE A 26 9.23 -14.16 -13.68
CA ILE A 26 7.99 -14.52 -13.00
C ILE A 26 6.91 -14.90 -14.01
N THR A 27 6.42 -16.11 -13.88
CA THR A 27 5.29 -16.62 -14.66
C THR A 27 4.19 -17.11 -13.73
N ILE A 28 3.00 -16.50 -13.80
CA ILE A 28 1.83 -16.85 -12.99
C ILE A 28 0.70 -17.36 -13.87
N ARG A 29 0.15 -18.49 -13.50
CA ARG A 29 -0.94 -19.16 -14.23
C ARG A 29 -2.10 -19.50 -13.30
N TYR A 30 -3.32 -19.37 -13.81
CA TYR A 30 -4.54 -19.87 -13.19
C TYR A 30 -5.25 -20.77 -14.21
N GLY A 31 -5.18 -22.09 -13.99
CA GLY A 31 -5.59 -23.08 -14.98
C GLY A 31 -4.80 -22.92 -16.28
N GLU A 32 -5.50 -22.87 -17.40
CA GLU A 32 -4.91 -22.68 -18.74
C GLU A 32 -4.45 -21.23 -19.02
N ARG A 33 -4.87 -20.28 -18.19
CA ARG A 33 -4.62 -18.85 -18.44
C ARG A 33 -3.33 -18.38 -17.81
N THR A 34 -2.40 -17.90 -18.62
CA THR A 34 -1.19 -17.20 -18.17
C THR A 34 -1.52 -15.73 -17.91
N ILE A 35 -1.33 -15.28 -16.67
CA ILE A 35 -1.58 -13.88 -16.26
C ILE A 35 -0.32 -13.03 -16.38
N LEU A 36 0.79 -13.51 -15.80
CA LEU A 36 2.10 -12.90 -15.95
C LEU A 36 3.01 -13.91 -16.65
N LYS A 37 3.87 -13.43 -17.53
CA LYS A 37 4.78 -14.29 -18.31
C LYS A 37 6.16 -13.65 -18.41
N ASN A 38 7.16 -14.36 -17.92
CA ASN A 38 8.57 -13.98 -17.99
C ASN A 38 8.79 -12.53 -17.55
N LEU A 39 8.23 -12.15 -16.39
CA LEU A 39 8.34 -10.81 -15.88
C LEU A 39 9.59 -10.65 -15.02
N ASP A 40 10.48 -9.76 -15.42
CA ASP A 40 11.54 -9.22 -14.59
C ASP A 40 11.14 -7.82 -14.11
N TRP A 41 11.24 -7.59 -12.80
CA TRP A 41 10.95 -6.29 -12.22
C TRP A 41 11.77 -6.09 -10.95
N ARG A 42 12.47 -4.97 -10.90
CA ARG A 42 13.26 -4.54 -9.75
C ARG A 42 12.80 -3.15 -9.30
N VAL A 43 12.67 -2.99 -7.99
CA VAL A 43 12.35 -1.70 -7.36
C VAL A 43 13.36 -1.45 -6.25
N ASP A 44 14.04 -0.33 -6.33
CA ASP A 44 15.00 0.09 -5.32
C ASP A 44 14.34 1.03 -4.29
N TYR A 45 14.97 1.18 -3.11
CA TYR A 45 14.50 2.15 -2.11
C TYR A 45 14.52 3.56 -2.69
N GLY A 46 13.42 4.28 -2.47
CA GLY A 46 13.24 5.61 -3.01
C GLY A 46 12.60 5.68 -4.39
N ASP A 47 12.38 4.57 -5.07
CA ASP A 47 11.67 4.56 -6.35
C ASP A 47 10.17 4.86 -6.18
N LYS A 48 9.58 5.53 -7.18
CA LYS A 48 8.15 5.80 -7.29
C LYS A 48 7.65 5.31 -8.63
N TRP A 49 6.98 4.17 -8.58
CA TRP A 49 6.50 3.46 -9.76
C TRP A 49 5.03 3.70 -10.02
N ILE A 50 4.67 3.92 -11.28
CA ILE A 50 3.31 3.75 -11.77
C ILE A 50 3.20 2.43 -12.51
N LEU A 51 2.20 1.63 -12.15
CA LEU A 51 1.87 0.37 -12.80
C LEU A 51 0.67 0.59 -13.72
N GLU A 52 0.89 0.50 -15.01
CA GLU A 52 -0.10 0.70 -16.04
C GLU A 52 -0.44 -0.62 -16.75
N GLY A 53 -1.58 -0.66 -17.41
CA GLY A 53 -2.02 -1.80 -18.21
C GLY A 53 -3.54 -1.91 -18.27
N GLU A 54 -4.03 -2.62 -19.28
CA GLU A 54 -5.46 -2.87 -19.47
C GLU A 54 -6.08 -3.67 -18.29
N ASN A 55 -7.40 -3.65 -18.20
CA ASN A 55 -8.11 -4.52 -17.27
C ASN A 55 -7.82 -5.98 -17.60
N GLY A 56 -7.43 -6.74 -16.57
CA GLY A 56 -7.02 -8.13 -16.73
C GLY A 56 -5.58 -8.35 -17.22
N ALA A 57 -4.74 -7.31 -17.29
CA ALA A 57 -3.32 -7.43 -17.61
C ALA A 57 -2.45 -8.01 -16.47
N GLY A 58 -3.04 -8.29 -15.30
CA GLY A 58 -2.33 -8.90 -14.19
C GLY A 58 -1.84 -7.93 -13.11
N LYS A 59 -2.27 -6.65 -13.11
CA LYS A 59 -1.85 -5.66 -12.11
C LYS A 59 -2.13 -6.12 -10.68
N SER A 60 -3.36 -6.53 -10.37
CA SER A 60 -3.72 -7.01 -9.02
C SER A 60 -2.98 -8.30 -8.65
N THR A 61 -2.71 -9.19 -9.63
CA THR A 61 -1.89 -10.39 -9.42
C THR A 61 -0.46 -10.00 -9.06
N LEU A 62 0.13 -9.04 -9.79
CA LEU A 62 1.47 -8.54 -9.48
C LEU A 62 1.53 -7.93 -8.08
N LEU A 63 0.57 -7.08 -7.72
CA LEU A 63 0.50 -6.50 -6.37
C LEU A 63 0.33 -7.55 -5.28
N SER A 64 -0.45 -8.62 -5.53
CA SER A 64 -0.60 -9.72 -4.57
C SER A 64 0.70 -10.50 -4.32
N LEU A 65 1.58 -10.57 -5.32
CA LEU A 65 2.94 -11.13 -5.14
C LEU A 65 3.80 -10.22 -4.26
N VAL A 66 3.75 -8.89 -4.49
CA VAL A 66 4.49 -7.91 -3.70
C VAL A 66 4.01 -7.91 -2.24
N CYS A 67 2.70 -8.00 -2.00
CA CYS A 67 2.11 -8.07 -0.66
C CYS A 67 2.31 -9.42 0.04
N ALA A 68 2.97 -10.37 -0.62
CA ALA A 68 3.16 -11.74 -0.12
C ALA A 68 1.85 -12.50 0.15
N ASP A 69 0.74 -12.08 -0.48
CA ASP A 69 -0.59 -12.70 -0.31
C ASP A 69 -0.87 -13.80 -1.34
N ASN A 70 -0.07 -13.91 -2.39
CA ASN A 70 -0.24 -14.91 -3.44
C ASN A 70 0.55 -16.17 -3.12
N PRO A 71 -0.10 -17.35 -2.99
CA PRO A 71 0.60 -18.62 -2.69
C PRO A 71 1.64 -19.01 -3.74
N GLN A 72 1.45 -18.63 -5.01
CA GLN A 72 2.41 -18.93 -6.08
C GLN A 72 3.75 -18.19 -5.89
N SER A 73 3.81 -17.18 -5.01
CA SER A 73 5.07 -16.46 -4.69
C SER A 73 6.16 -17.39 -4.18
N TYR A 74 5.82 -18.50 -3.51
CA TYR A 74 6.79 -19.47 -2.99
C TYR A 74 7.47 -20.32 -4.08
N ALA A 75 6.83 -20.44 -5.24
CA ALA A 75 7.37 -21.17 -6.39
C ALA A 75 8.12 -20.26 -7.37
N CYS A 76 8.16 -18.97 -7.10
CA CYS A 76 8.77 -17.95 -7.96
C CYS A 76 10.08 -17.44 -7.38
N ASP A 77 10.95 -16.92 -8.25
CA ASP A 77 12.18 -16.24 -7.82
C ASP A 77 11.87 -14.78 -7.46
N ILE A 78 11.43 -14.61 -6.23
CA ILE A 78 11.00 -13.32 -5.67
C ILE A 78 11.81 -13.02 -4.41
N THR A 79 12.41 -11.85 -4.37
CA THR A 79 13.04 -11.29 -3.17
C THR A 79 12.27 -10.04 -2.75
N LEU A 80 11.92 -9.92 -1.46
CA LEU A 80 11.25 -8.78 -0.86
C LEU A 80 12.04 -8.32 0.36
N PHE A 81 12.43 -7.05 0.39
CA PHE A 81 13.22 -6.45 1.49
C PHE A 81 14.46 -7.28 1.85
N GLY A 82 15.16 -7.82 0.82
CA GLY A 82 16.35 -8.66 1.00
C GLY A 82 16.06 -10.12 1.38
N HIS A 83 14.81 -10.52 1.57
CA HIS A 83 14.43 -11.90 1.90
C HIS A 83 13.84 -12.61 0.69
N ARG A 84 14.49 -13.71 0.26
CA ARG A 84 13.94 -14.56 -0.80
C ARG A 84 12.70 -15.28 -0.28
N ARG A 85 11.62 -15.31 -1.08
CA ARG A 85 10.39 -16.02 -0.72
C ARG A 85 10.66 -17.52 -0.57
N GLY A 86 10.18 -18.09 0.54
CA GLY A 86 10.37 -19.51 0.87
C GLY A 86 11.71 -19.84 1.54
N SER A 87 12.49 -18.85 1.98
CA SER A 87 13.73 -19.08 2.73
C SER A 87 13.53 -19.24 4.24
N GLY A 88 12.27 -19.29 4.70
CA GLY A 88 11.93 -19.42 6.15
C GLY A 88 11.51 -18.09 6.78
N GLU A 89 11.40 -17.03 5.99
CA GLU A 89 10.92 -15.72 6.43
C GLU A 89 9.45 -15.77 6.87
N SER A 90 9.12 -14.98 7.89
CA SER A 90 7.72 -14.77 8.27
C SER A 90 7.05 -13.79 7.31
N ILE A 91 5.80 -14.07 6.93
CA ILE A 91 4.98 -13.12 6.16
C ILE A 91 4.83 -11.77 6.89
N TRP A 92 4.85 -11.78 8.21
CA TRP A 92 4.77 -10.58 9.05
C TRP A 92 6.03 -9.72 8.95
N ASP A 93 7.21 -10.34 8.76
CA ASP A 93 8.46 -9.61 8.55
C ASP A 93 8.46 -8.82 7.23
N ILE A 94 7.69 -9.27 6.25
CA ILE A 94 7.49 -8.56 5.00
C ILE A 94 6.38 -7.51 5.15
N LYS A 95 5.23 -7.90 5.70
CA LYS A 95 4.05 -7.02 5.79
C LYS A 95 4.27 -5.79 6.66
N LYS A 96 5.11 -5.86 7.70
CA LYS A 96 5.44 -4.69 8.51
C LYS A 96 6.02 -3.51 7.72
N HIS A 97 6.68 -3.78 6.58
CA HIS A 97 7.27 -2.78 5.71
C HIS A 97 6.29 -2.21 4.66
N ILE A 98 5.11 -2.83 4.48
CA ILE A 98 4.18 -2.51 3.39
C ILE A 98 2.93 -1.82 3.91
N GLY A 99 2.65 -0.61 3.43
CA GLY A 99 1.32 0.01 3.50
C GLY A 99 0.55 -0.29 2.22
N TYR A 100 -0.65 -0.87 2.34
CA TYR A 100 -1.41 -1.31 1.18
C TYR A 100 -2.85 -0.81 1.21
N VAL A 101 -3.31 -0.30 0.08
CA VAL A 101 -4.71 0.03 -0.20
C VAL A 101 -5.11 -0.57 -1.53
N SER A 102 -6.20 -1.34 -1.54
CA SER A 102 -6.80 -1.90 -2.74
C SER A 102 -8.32 -1.84 -2.72
N PRO A 103 -8.97 -1.98 -3.89
CA PRO A 103 -10.43 -2.06 -3.97
C PRO A 103 -11.04 -3.22 -3.17
N GLU A 104 -10.33 -4.34 -3.03
CA GLU A 104 -10.79 -5.50 -2.27
C GLU A 104 -10.87 -5.22 -0.77
N MET A 105 -10.02 -4.34 -0.24
CA MET A 105 -10.00 -4.02 1.19
C MET A 105 -11.30 -3.37 1.68
N TYR A 106 -12.07 -2.69 0.80
CA TYR A 106 -13.39 -2.16 1.17
C TYR A 106 -14.35 -3.26 1.58
N ARG A 107 -14.21 -4.44 0.97
CA ARG A 107 -15.06 -5.60 1.26
C ARG A 107 -14.61 -6.38 2.49
N SER A 108 -13.42 -6.12 3.00
CA SER A 108 -12.87 -6.83 4.16
C SER A 108 -13.54 -6.39 5.48
N TYR A 109 -14.01 -5.13 5.54
CA TYR A 109 -14.63 -4.58 6.75
C TYR A 109 -16.16 -4.61 6.66
N ARG A 110 -16.74 -5.82 6.72
CA ARG A 110 -18.21 -6.00 6.67
C ARG A 110 -18.91 -5.87 8.02
N ARG A 111 -18.15 -5.94 9.12
CA ARG A 111 -18.67 -5.79 10.48
C ARG A 111 -18.60 -4.33 10.90
N PRO A 112 -19.51 -3.90 11.82
CA PRO A 112 -19.44 -2.57 12.41
C PRO A 112 -18.16 -2.46 13.26
N VAL A 113 -17.17 -1.73 12.76
CA VAL A 113 -15.88 -1.49 13.42
C VAL A 113 -15.64 0.02 13.43
N PRO A 114 -15.31 0.63 14.58
CA PRO A 114 -14.97 2.05 14.65
C PRO A 114 -13.77 2.40 13.76
N VAL A 115 -13.80 3.59 13.17
CA VAL A 115 -12.73 4.11 12.29
C VAL A 115 -11.36 4.02 12.93
N GLU A 116 -11.23 4.42 14.20
CA GLU A 116 -9.92 4.35 14.89
C GLU A 116 -9.36 2.92 14.97
N ASN A 117 -10.22 1.91 15.12
CA ASN A 117 -9.79 0.52 15.17
C ASN A 117 -9.32 0.03 13.80
N ILE A 118 -9.93 0.53 12.70
CA ILE A 118 -9.48 0.21 11.35
C ILE A 118 -8.12 0.84 11.09
N VAL A 119 -7.93 2.10 11.41
CA VAL A 119 -6.63 2.76 11.25
C VAL A 119 -5.57 2.07 12.11
N ALA A 120 -5.88 1.77 13.37
CA ALA A 120 -4.98 1.04 14.28
C ALA A 120 -4.60 -0.35 13.77
N SER A 121 -5.51 -1.04 13.07
CA SER A 121 -5.22 -2.37 12.49
C SER A 121 -4.07 -2.32 11.48
N GLY A 122 -3.78 -1.16 10.91
CA GLY A 122 -2.62 -0.93 10.03
C GLY A 122 -1.27 -1.02 10.74
N LEU A 123 -1.22 -0.76 12.05
CA LEU A 123 0.00 -0.93 12.86
C LEU A 123 0.39 -2.41 13.03
N TYR A 124 -0.58 -3.31 12.95
CA TYR A 124 -0.43 -4.73 13.26
C TYR A 124 -0.72 -5.64 12.07
N ASP A 125 -0.97 -5.09 10.90
CA ASP A 125 -1.31 -5.81 9.66
C ASP A 125 -2.49 -6.80 9.79
N SER A 126 -3.40 -6.54 10.73
CA SER A 126 -4.56 -7.39 11.02
C SER A 126 -5.85 -6.82 10.41
N VAL A 127 -6.84 -7.69 10.20
CA VAL A 127 -8.22 -7.30 9.91
C VAL A 127 -8.99 -7.32 11.25
N GLY A 128 -8.98 -6.18 11.93
CA GLY A 128 -9.57 -6.03 13.26
C GLY A 128 -8.50 -5.87 14.34
N LEU A 129 -8.93 -5.33 15.48
CA LEU A 129 -8.04 -5.08 16.61
C LEU A 129 -8.46 -5.93 17.79
N PHE A 130 -7.52 -6.73 18.29
CA PHE A 130 -7.74 -7.67 19.40
C PHE A 130 -7.02 -7.25 20.68
N ARG A 131 -6.45 -6.03 20.73
CA ARG A 131 -5.71 -5.52 21.90
C ARG A 131 -6.02 -4.04 22.17
N LYS A 132 -5.72 -3.59 23.38
CA LYS A 132 -5.82 -2.17 23.76
C LYS A 132 -4.70 -1.37 23.11
N PHE A 133 -5.01 -0.14 22.72
CA PHE A 133 -4.04 0.83 22.20
C PHE A 133 -3.07 1.27 23.30
N THR A 134 -1.82 1.47 22.93
CA THR A 134 -0.85 2.20 23.74
C THR A 134 -1.05 3.71 23.54
N SER A 135 -0.44 4.53 24.42
CA SER A 135 -0.45 5.99 24.24
C SER A 135 0.20 6.41 22.93
N GLU A 136 1.22 5.69 22.48
CA GLU A 136 1.90 5.93 21.21
C GLU A 136 1.00 5.60 20.02
N ASP A 137 0.26 4.49 20.08
CA ASP A 137 -0.72 4.13 19.06
C ASP A 137 -1.78 5.23 18.92
N PHE A 138 -2.28 5.76 20.05
CA PHE A 138 -3.24 6.86 20.03
C PHE A 138 -2.69 8.10 19.34
N ALA A 139 -1.47 8.48 19.64
CA ALA A 139 -0.84 9.66 19.03
C ALA A 139 -0.69 9.48 17.51
N ARG A 140 -0.25 8.29 17.06
CA ARG A 140 -0.13 7.98 15.63
C ARG A 140 -1.49 8.00 14.92
N ILE A 141 -2.49 7.34 15.50
CA ILE A 141 -3.85 7.30 14.95
C ILE A 141 -4.43 8.72 14.86
N ASP A 142 -4.30 9.51 15.93
CA ASP A 142 -4.79 10.87 15.98
C ASP A 142 -4.16 11.76 14.91
N PHE A 143 -2.84 11.68 14.75
CA PHE A 143 -2.11 12.40 13.71
C PHE A 143 -2.67 12.10 12.31
N TRP A 144 -2.83 10.82 11.96
CA TRP A 144 -3.30 10.45 10.62
C TRP A 144 -4.77 10.76 10.39
N LEU A 145 -5.64 10.61 11.40
CA LEU A 145 -7.04 11.01 11.30
C LEU A 145 -7.17 12.52 11.04
N ARG A 146 -6.40 13.36 11.73
CA ARG A 146 -6.38 14.82 11.51
C ARG A 146 -5.83 15.16 10.14
N LEU A 147 -4.73 14.53 9.74
CA LEU A 147 -4.08 14.81 8.47
C LEU A 147 -5.00 14.50 7.29
N PHE A 148 -5.74 13.40 7.34
CA PHE A 148 -6.76 13.07 6.35
C PHE A 148 -8.08 13.83 6.55
N GLY A 149 -8.26 14.59 7.66
CA GLY A 149 -9.45 15.38 7.98
C GLY A 149 -10.69 14.54 8.29
N ILE A 150 -10.46 13.42 8.94
CA ILE A 150 -11.49 12.45 9.33
C ILE A 150 -11.52 12.19 10.84
N GLU A 151 -10.95 13.09 11.66
CA GLU A 151 -10.96 12.97 13.13
C GLU A 151 -12.37 12.94 13.70
N SER A 152 -13.32 13.66 13.11
CA SER A 152 -14.74 13.65 13.53
C SER A 152 -15.43 12.30 13.33
N LEU A 153 -14.84 11.44 12.46
CA LEU A 153 -15.36 10.11 12.17
C LEU A 153 -14.80 9.02 13.10
N ARG A 154 -13.85 9.36 13.99
CA ARG A 154 -13.08 8.43 14.83
C ARG A 154 -13.89 7.29 15.44
N LYS A 155 -15.03 7.62 16.05
CA LYS A 155 -15.91 6.67 16.75
C LYS A 155 -17.03 6.11 15.87
N ARG A 156 -17.18 6.62 14.65
CA ARG A 156 -18.22 6.11 13.74
C ARG A 156 -17.85 4.74 13.21
N GLU A 157 -18.85 3.95 12.94
CA GLU A 157 -18.71 2.64 12.33
C GLU A 157 -18.36 2.79 10.85
N TYR A 158 -17.37 2.05 10.38
CA TYR A 158 -16.91 2.11 9.00
C TYR A 158 -18.01 1.83 7.98
N THR A 159 -18.93 0.91 8.29
CA THR A 159 -20.04 0.54 7.43
C THR A 159 -21.07 1.65 7.23
N GLN A 160 -21.06 2.67 8.08
CA GLN A 160 -21.96 3.84 8.01
C GLN A 160 -21.35 5.03 7.26
N LEU A 161 -20.10 4.88 6.80
CA LEU A 161 -19.39 5.94 6.09
C LEU A 161 -19.73 5.93 4.60
N SER A 162 -19.65 7.10 3.98
CA SER A 162 -19.67 7.22 2.53
C SER A 162 -18.43 6.53 1.90
N GLY A 163 -18.52 6.15 0.63
CA GLY A 163 -17.41 5.51 -0.08
C GLY A 163 -16.12 6.34 -0.06
N GLY A 164 -16.23 7.67 -0.16
CA GLY A 164 -15.09 8.59 -0.06
C GLY A 164 -14.48 8.61 1.34
N GLU A 165 -15.30 8.66 2.40
CA GLU A 165 -14.82 8.57 3.79
C GLU A 165 -14.15 7.23 4.07
N GLN A 166 -14.74 6.12 3.60
CA GLN A 166 -14.13 4.79 3.69
C GLN A 166 -12.74 4.75 3.03
N ARG A 167 -12.60 5.41 1.86
CA ARG A 167 -11.32 5.52 1.16
C ARG A 167 -10.27 6.24 2.00
N LEU A 168 -10.63 7.37 2.60
CA LEU A 168 -9.72 8.12 3.47
C LEU A 168 -9.30 7.33 4.70
N VAL A 169 -10.21 6.55 5.30
CA VAL A 169 -9.89 5.67 6.42
C VAL A 169 -8.88 4.58 6.03
N LEU A 170 -9.04 3.96 4.86
CA LEU A 170 -8.09 2.95 4.38
C LEU A 170 -6.73 3.55 3.99
N LEU A 171 -6.73 4.77 3.45
CA LEU A 171 -5.48 5.51 3.25
C LEU A 171 -4.79 5.76 4.61
N ALA A 172 -5.48 6.33 5.59
CA ALA A 172 -4.92 6.54 6.93
C ALA A 172 -4.37 5.24 7.53
N ARG A 173 -5.07 4.11 7.35
CA ARG A 173 -4.62 2.77 7.76
C ARG A 173 -3.30 2.36 7.10
N ALA A 174 -3.13 2.63 5.81
CA ALA A 174 -1.90 2.28 5.09
C ALA A 174 -0.69 3.11 5.54
N PHE A 175 -0.93 4.36 5.91
CA PHE A 175 0.12 5.29 6.33
C PHE A 175 0.49 5.19 7.82
N VAL A 176 -0.39 4.68 8.70
CA VAL A 176 -0.26 4.76 10.16
C VAL A 176 1.03 4.16 10.72
N LYS A 177 1.57 3.14 10.06
CA LYS A 177 2.83 2.48 10.46
C LYS A 177 4.08 3.08 9.81
N ASP A 178 3.93 4.13 8.99
CA ASP A 178 5.00 4.76 8.22
C ASP A 178 5.79 3.76 7.34
N PRO A 179 5.14 3.06 6.42
CA PRO A 179 5.73 1.95 5.68
C PRO A 179 6.95 2.36 4.86
N ASP A 180 7.82 1.40 4.52
CA ASP A 180 8.93 1.60 3.60
C ASP A 180 8.46 1.54 2.14
N LEU A 181 7.49 0.67 1.86
CA LEU A 181 6.81 0.55 0.57
C LEU A 181 5.32 0.86 0.72
N LEU A 182 4.85 1.86 0.02
CA LEU A 182 3.44 2.22 -0.08
C LEU A 182 2.87 1.70 -1.41
N ILE A 183 1.87 0.84 -1.33
CA ILE A 183 1.16 0.30 -2.50
C ILE A 183 -0.24 0.88 -2.53
N LEU A 184 -0.57 1.57 -3.61
CA LEU A 184 -1.83 2.27 -3.80
C LEU A 184 -2.51 1.78 -5.08
N ASP A 185 -3.58 1.00 -4.93
CA ASP A 185 -4.40 0.57 -6.06
C ASP A 185 -5.67 1.42 -6.12
N GLU A 186 -5.76 2.29 -7.14
CA GLU A 186 -6.85 3.24 -7.38
C GLU A 186 -7.17 4.13 -6.14
N PRO A 187 -6.19 4.83 -5.54
CA PRO A 187 -6.35 5.47 -4.24
C PRO A 187 -7.35 6.63 -4.24
N PHE A 188 -7.62 7.25 -5.39
CA PHE A 188 -8.46 8.45 -5.49
C PHE A 188 -9.90 8.16 -5.96
N HIS A 189 -10.20 6.92 -6.30
CA HIS A 189 -11.53 6.55 -6.79
C HIS A 189 -12.60 6.89 -5.74
N GLY A 190 -13.64 7.65 -6.15
CA GLY A 190 -14.75 8.04 -5.28
C GLY A 190 -14.45 9.18 -4.30
N LEU A 191 -13.27 9.79 -4.34
CA LEU A 191 -12.96 11.01 -3.59
C LEU A 191 -13.49 12.25 -4.32
N ASP A 192 -14.07 13.18 -3.55
CA ASP A 192 -14.34 14.53 -4.04
C ASP A 192 -13.03 15.31 -4.30
N ALA A 193 -13.13 16.44 -4.99
CA ALA A 193 -11.97 17.23 -5.39
C ALA A 193 -11.12 17.74 -4.21
N ARG A 194 -11.73 18.02 -3.04
CA ARG A 194 -11.01 18.49 -1.84
C ARG A 194 -10.20 17.35 -1.24
N ASN A 195 -10.84 16.21 -1.02
CA ASN A 195 -10.22 15.03 -0.43
C ASN A 195 -9.17 14.42 -1.36
N ARG A 196 -9.40 14.43 -2.68
CA ARG A 196 -8.40 14.02 -3.67
C ARG A 196 -7.13 14.88 -3.59
N ARG A 197 -7.26 16.23 -3.56
CA ARG A 197 -6.10 17.13 -3.40
C ARG A 197 -5.36 16.89 -2.09
N ARG A 198 -6.10 16.68 -0.99
CA ARG A 198 -5.50 16.38 0.31
C ARG A 198 -4.71 15.07 0.28
N ALA A 199 -5.31 13.99 -0.23
CA ALA A 199 -4.66 12.69 -0.34
C ALA A 199 -3.43 12.76 -1.26
N MET A 200 -3.51 13.45 -2.40
CA MET A 200 -2.38 13.69 -3.29
C MET A 200 -1.23 14.38 -2.57
N TRP A 201 -1.52 15.46 -1.85
CA TRP A 201 -0.51 16.20 -1.08
C TRP A 201 0.18 15.34 -0.01
N ILE A 202 -0.58 14.47 0.68
CA ILE A 202 -0.02 13.54 1.67
C ILE A 202 0.88 12.50 0.99
N ILE A 203 0.47 11.96 -0.15
CA ILE A 203 1.26 11.00 -0.95
C ILE A 203 2.56 11.66 -1.42
N GLU A 204 2.51 12.87 -1.95
CA GLU A 204 3.70 13.60 -2.38
C GLU A 204 4.64 13.91 -1.21
N ALA A 205 4.10 14.29 -0.05
CA ALA A 205 4.90 14.49 1.16
C ALA A 205 5.54 13.18 1.65
N PHE A 206 4.85 12.05 1.53
CA PHE A 206 5.43 10.73 1.80
C PHE A 206 6.60 10.45 0.85
N CYS A 207 6.39 10.66 -0.44
CA CYS A 207 7.37 10.39 -1.50
C CYS A 207 8.59 11.33 -1.46
N SER A 208 8.47 12.52 -0.87
CA SER A 208 9.59 13.46 -0.76
C SER A 208 10.68 13.00 0.21
N ARG A 209 10.37 12.03 1.08
CA ARG A 209 11.33 11.47 2.02
C ARG A 209 12.25 10.47 1.29
N PRO A 210 13.57 10.56 1.48
CA PRO A 210 14.51 9.57 0.95
C PRO A 210 14.14 8.17 1.48
N HIS A 211 14.40 7.15 0.73
CA HIS A 211 14.12 5.73 1.04
C HIS A 211 12.63 5.32 1.09
N LYS A 212 11.67 6.23 1.04
CA LYS A 212 10.26 5.84 0.92
C LYS A 212 9.95 5.47 -0.53
N THR A 213 9.44 4.28 -0.71
CA THR A 213 9.15 3.69 -2.02
C THR A 213 7.65 3.65 -2.25
N MET A 214 7.21 3.81 -3.48
CA MET A 214 5.79 3.75 -3.82
C MET A 214 5.57 2.97 -5.12
N VAL A 215 4.54 2.14 -5.12
CA VAL A 215 3.94 1.54 -6.33
C VAL A 215 2.48 1.94 -6.38
N MET A 216 2.07 2.59 -7.45
CA MET A 216 0.72 3.09 -7.63
C MET A 216 0.09 2.55 -8.90
N VAL A 217 -1.15 2.14 -8.82
CA VAL A 217 -2.02 1.85 -9.96
C VAL A 217 -3.06 2.93 -10.08
N SER A 218 -3.20 3.54 -11.24
CA SER A 218 -4.35 4.37 -11.61
C SER A 218 -4.58 4.32 -13.12
N HIS A 219 -5.85 4.43 -13.51
CA HIS A 219 -6.26 4.55 -14.91
C HIS A 219 -6.26 6.00 -15.41
N TYR A 220 -6.14 6.97 -14.52
CA TYR A 220 -6.22 8.40 -14.84
C TYR A 220 -4.84 9.06 -14.67
N LYS A 221 -4.34 9.68 -15.74
CA LYS A 221 -3.04 10.39 -15.71
C LYS A 221 -3.02 11.57 -14.74
N GLU A 222 -4.17 12.21 -14.54
CA GLU A 222 -4.32 13.27 -13.54
C GLU A 222 -4.17 12.81 -12.08
N ASP A 223 -4.21 11.50 -11.85
CA ASP A 223 -3.95 10.89 -10.55
C ASP A 223 -2.47 10.65 -10.27
N PHE A 224 -1.61 10.85 -11.25
CA PHE A 224 -0.19 10.56 -11.06
C PHE A 224 0.48 11.66 -10.25
N PRO A 225 1.04 11.32 -9.07
CA PRO A 225 1.84 12.27 -8.30
C PRO A 225 3.04 12.77 -9.11
N SER A 226 3.44 14.01 -8.86
CA SER A 226 4.60 14.61 -9.53
C SER A 226 5.93 13.90 -9.23
N CYS A 227 5.96 13.09 -8.17
CA CYS A 227 7.13 12.34 -7.72
C CYS A 227 7.41 11.05 -8.51
N ILE A 228 6.57 10.63 -9.45
CA ILE A 228 6.76 9.39 -10.22
C ILE A 228 8.09 9.41 -10.97
N THR A 229 8.90 8.38 -10.74
CA THR A 229 10.22 8.21 -11.36
C THR A 229 10.24 7.11 -12.43
N HIS A 230 9.40 6.10 -12.28
CA HIS A 230 9.41 4.91 -13.12
C HIS A 230 8.00 4.48 -13.56
N ARG A 231 7.93 3.71 -14.65
CA ARG A 231 6.68 3.13 -15.16
C ARG A 231 6.88 1.69 -15.56
N LEU A 232 5.93 0.84 -15.16
CA LEU A 232 5.83 -0.53 -15.63
C LEU A 232 4.49 -0.71 -16.35
N CYS A 233 4.53 -1.07 -17.63
CA CYS A 233 3.34 -1.32 -18.43
C CYS A 233 3.14 -2.83 -18.64
N LEU A 234 2.10 -3.38 -18.01
CA LEU A 234 1.73 -4.79 -18.20
C LEU A 234 0.87 -4.94 -19.44
N LYS A 235 1.24 -5.92 -20.27
CA LYS A 235 0.45 -6.32 -21.45
C LYS A 235 -0.39 -7.54 -21.10
N LYS A 236 -1.62 -7.56 -21.61
CA LYS A 236 -2.48 -8.73 -21.48
C LYS A 236 -1.90 -9.87 -22.33
N ASN A 237 -1.65 -11.01 -21.68
CA ASN A 237 -1.30 -12.24 -22.41
C ASN A 237 -2.55 -12.77 -23.12
N LYS A 238 -2.41 -13.09 -24.40
CA LYS A 238 -3.47 -13.66 -25.23
C LYS A 238 -3.62 -15.15 -24.93
#